data_3a0000229b8abae3cb7de6057245e850
#
_entry.id   3a0000229b8abae3cb7de6057245e850
#
_cell.length_a   1.000
_cell.length_b   1.000
_cell.length_c   1.000
_cell.angle_alpha   90.00
_cell.angle_beta   90.00
_cell.angle_gamma   90.00
#
_symmetry.space_group_name_H-M   'P 1'
#
loop_
_entity.id
_entity.type
_entity.pdbx_description
1 polymer ?
#
loop_
_entity_poly.entity_id
_entity_poly.type
_entity_poly.pdbx_seq_one_letter_code
_entity_poly.pdbx_strand_id
1 'polypeptide(L)'
;MRRSELVRRIARIPPPEPARRELEQVAAPAEAAADLLLAALAAEDLEGRTVADLGSGTGRLAIGAAILGARAVTAVEIDPALVERAREAARKAGVEVSFETRGVAGWCEPVDTVVMNPPFGAQFRHADRPFWTAALTAARRAVYAFALADSRAFVAAIAREAGAQVDARRPIPWSLPRTFAHHVRERRSIEVDLWALRIGAPRAMARSGPHGRHLPSRPV
;
A
#
# COMPACT_ATOMS: atom_id res chain seq x y z
N MET A 1 -13.84 -11.58 -12.35
CA MET A 1 -12.69 -11.69 -13.31
C MET A 1 -11.81 -12.87 -12.91
N ARG A 2 -11.26 -13.64 -13.86
CA ARG A 2 -10.30 -14.73 -13.55
C ARG A 2 -8.91 -14.15 -13.27
N ARG A 3 -8.14 -14.78 -12.34
CA ARG A 3 -6.78 -14.36 -12.00
C ARG A 3 -5.87 -14.18 -13.23
N SER A 4 -5.87 -15.14 -14.16
CA SER A 4 -5.04 -15.08 -15.36
C SER A 4 -5.38 -13.91 -16.29
N GLU A 5 -6.62 -13.47 -16.31
CA GLU A 5 -7.05 -12.29 -17.07
C GLU A 5 -6.55 -11.00 -16.41
N LEU A 6 -6.68 -10.89 -15.09
CA LEU A 6 -6.16 -9.75 -14.33
C LEU A 6 -4.65 -9.62 -14.51
N VAL A 7 -3.90 -10.73 -14.36
CA VAL A 7 -2.44 -10.76 -14.59
C VAL A 7 -2.10 -10.23 -15.99
N ARG A 8 -2.80 -10.72 -17.05
CA ARG A 8 -2.54 -10.24 -18.41
C ARG A 8 -2.81 -8.74 -18.58
N ARG A 9 -3.85 -8.21 -17.92
CA ARG A 9 -4.17 -6.77 -17.97
C ARG A 9 -3.11 -5.95 -17.25
N ILE A 10 -2.71 -6.35 -16.06
CA ILE A 10 -1.65 -5.68 -15.28
C ILE A 10 -0.29 -5.76 -16.00
N ALA A 11 0.04 -6.89 -16.63
CA ALA A 11 1.30 -7.06 -17.36
C ALA A 11 1.46 -6.11 -18.55
N ARG A 12 0.38 -5.54 -19.08
CA ARG A 12 0.40 -4.51 -20.13
C ARG A 12 0.85 -3.14 -19.62
N ILE A 13 0.86 -2.93 -18.30
CA ILE A 13 1.33 -1.71 -17.67
C ILE A 13 2.86 -1.81 -17.54
N PRO A 14 3.63 -0.97 -18.27
CA PRO A 14 5.07 -1.10 -18.29
C PRO A 14 5.69 -0.82 -16.91
N PRO A 15 6.83 -1.43 -16.58
CA PRO A 15 7.57 -1.07 -15.38
C PRO A 15 8.16 0.35 -15.51
N PRO A 16 8.61 0.97 -14.39
CA PRO A 16 9.33 2.23 -14.43
C PRO A 16 10.66 2.05 -15.18
N GLU A 17 10.83 2.78 -16.29
CA GLU A 17 12.06 2.78 -17.09
C GLU A 17 12.36 4.20 -17.61
N PRO A 18 13.58 4.74 -17.36
CA PRO A 18 14.57 4.19 -16.43
C PRO A 18 14.10 4.28 -14.98
N ALA A 19 14.36 3.25 -14.19
CA ALA A 19 14.04 3.25 -12.76
C ALA A 19 15.05 4.14 -12.01
N ARG A 20 14.55 5.00 -11.13
CA ARG A 20 15.39 5.79 -10.23
C ARG A 20 15.79 4.95 -9.03
N ARG A 21 17.10 4.71 -8.87
CA ARG A 21 17.63 3.90 -7.76
C ARG A 21 17.36 4.54 -6.41
N GLU A 22 17.50 5.84 -6.31
CA GLU A 22 17.28 6.63 -5.09
C GLU A 22 15.84 6.57 -4.58
N LEU A 23 14.88 6.23 -5.44
CA LEU A 23 13.47 6.05 -5.10
C LEU A 23 13.07 4.58 -5.00
N GLU A 24 14.02 3.64 -5.15
CA GLU A 24 13.77 2.20 -5.17
C GLU A 24 12.58 1.78 -6.06
N GLN A 25 12.48 2.40 -7.25
CA GLN A 25 11.37 2.21 -8.19
C GLN A 25 11.38 0.78 -8.78
N VAL A 26 10.83 -0.17 -8.04
CA VAL A 26 10.66 -1.55 -8.46
C VAL A 26 9.18 -1.86 -8.59
N ALA A 27 8.72 -2.08 -9.82
CA ALA A 27 7.34 -2.49 -10.02
C ALA A 27 7.08 -3.89 -9.44
N ALA A 28 5.95 -4.06 -8.75
CA ALA A 28 5.50 -5.38 -8.36
C ALA A 28 5.30 -6.27 -9.61
N PRO A 29 5.72 -7.55 -9.59
CA PRO A 29 5.37 -8.49 -10.63
C PRO A 29 3.85 -8.52 -10.86
N ALA A 30 3.42 -8.71 -12.11
CA ALA A 30 1.99 -8.66 -12.44
C ALA A 30 1.20 -9.72 -11.67
N GLU A 31 1.79 -10.89 -11.46
CA GLU A 31 1.22 -11.98 -10.68
C GLU A 31 1.04 -11.59 -9.20
N ALA A 32 2.07 -10.97 -8.61
CA ALA A 32 2.03 -10.51 -7.23
C ALA A 32 0.98 -9.41 -7.04
N ALA A 33 0.96 -8.41 -7.94
CA ALA A 33 -0.04 -7.34 -7.93
C ALA A 33 -1.47 -7.91 -8.05
N ALA A 34 -1.70 -8.88 -8.94
CA ALA A 34 -2.99 -9.54 -9.08
C ALA A 34 -3.36 -10.31 -7.80
N ASP A 35 -2.41 -11.01 -7.17
CA ASP A 35 -2.65 -11.76 -5.94
C ASP A 35 -3.00 -10.85 -4.75
N LEU A 36 -2.37 -9.67 -4.64
CA LEU A 36 -2.71 -8.68 -3.64
C LEU A 36 -4.12 -8.14 -3.84
N LEU A 37 -4.45 -7.74 -5.07
CA LEU A 37 -5.76 -7.18 -5.39
C LEU A 37 -6.88 -8.20 -5.25
N LEU A 38 -6.65 -9.45 -5.62
CA LEU A 38 -7.63 -10.53 -5.44
C LEU A 38 -7.83 -10.89 -3.97
N ALA A 39 -6.79 -10.78 -3.13
CA ALA A 39 -6.94 -10.93 -1.68
C ALA A 39 -7.85 -9.83 -1.10
N ALA A 40 -7.65 -8.58 -1.52
CA ALA A 40 -8.49 -7.45 -1.12
C ALA A 40 -9.94 -7.61 -1.64
N LEU A 41 -10.12 -8.08 -2.87
CA LEU A 41 -11.44 -8.35 -3.45
C LEU A 41 -12.18 -9.44 -2.69
N ALA A 42 -11.51 -10.55 -2.38
CA ALA A 42 -12.10 -11.68 -1.66
C ALA A 42 -12.51 -11.32 -0.22
N ALA A 43 -11.85 -10.33 0.39
CA ALA A 43 -12.18 -9.79 1.71
C ALA A 43 -13.21 -8.65 1.67
N GLU A 44 -13.82 -8.37 0.51
CA GLU A 44 -14.80 -7.28 0.29
C GLU A 44 -14.24 -5.87 0.59
N ASP A 45 -12.92 -5.71 0.48
CA ASP A 45 -12.22 -4.46 0.75
C ASP A 45 -11.89 -3.66 -0.51
N LEU A 46 -12.39 -4.07 -1.69
CA LEU A 46 -11.99 -3.44 -2.95
C LEU A 46 -13.18 -3.01 -3.81
N GLU A 47 -14.08 -3.92 -4.19
CA GLU A 47 -15.23 -3.61 -5.03
C GLU A 47 -16.18 -2.64 -4.31
N GLY A 48 -16.56 -1.54 -5.00
CA GLY A 48 -17.39 -0.48 -4.44
C GLY A 48 -16.73 0.38 -3.36
N ARG A 49 -15.43 0.20 -3.08
CA ARG A 49 -14.66 0.91 -2.05
C ARG A 49 -13.86 2.06 -2.63
N THR A 50 -13.50 3.01 -1.76
CA THR A 50 -12.46 4.00 -2.04
C THR A 50 -11.11 3.39 -1.75
N VAL A 51 -10.18 3.46 -2.71
CA VAL A 51 -8.86 2.82 -2.63
C VAL A 51 -7.77 3.86 -2.86
N ALA A 52 -6.70 3.83 -2.07
CA ALA A 52 -5.49 4.59 -2.34
C ALA A 52 -4.32 3.63 -2.66
N ASP A 53 -3.53 3.99 -3.67
CA ASP A 53 -2.26 3.33 -4.01
C ASP A 53 -1.10 4.28 -3.66
N LEU A 54 -0.37 3.96 -2.60
CA LEU A 54 0.72 4.80 -2.09
C LEU A 54 2.06 4.40 -2.70
N GLY A 55 2.69 5.33 -3.44
CA GLY A 55 3.87 5.04 -4.25
C GLY A 55 3.50 4.24 -5.50
N SER A 56 2.51 4.73 -6.22
CA SER A 56 1.85 3.96 -7.29
C SER A 56 2.75 3.60 -8.47
N GLY A 57 3.88 4.28 -8.63
CA GLY A 57 4.76 4.08 -9.77
C GLY A 57 4.02 4.25 -11.09
N THR A 58 4.06 3.25 -11.95
CA THR A 58 3.31 3.22 -13.22
C THR A 58 1.85 2.81 -13.08
N GLY A 59 1.32 2.66 -11.85
CA GLY A 59 -0.08 2.48 -11.56
C GLY A 59 -0.60 1.04 -11.59
N ARG A 60 0.25 0.02 -11.46
CA ARG A 60 -0.19 -1.39 -11.52
C ARG A 60 -1.25 -1.76 -10.49
N LEU A 61 -1.10 -1.32 -9.24
CA LEU A 61 -2.09 -1.59 -8.19
C LEU A 61 -3.32 -0.70 -8.35
N ALA A 62 -3.15 0.60 -8.59
CA ALA A 62 -4.24 1.54 -8.78
C ALA A 62 -5.16 1.15 -9.96
N ILE A 63 -4.56 0.92 -11.13
CA ILE A 63 -5.30 0.53 -12.34
C ILE A 63 -5.95 -0.84 -12.14
N GLY A 64 -5.24 -1.79 -11.51
CA GLY A 64 -5.80 -3.09 -11.17
C GLY A 64 -7.00 -3.01 -10.23
N ALA A 65 -6.94 -2.12 -9.23
CA ALA A 65 -8.07 -1.87 -8.31
C ALA A 65 -9.28 -1.28 -9.05
N ALA A 66 -9.06 -0.30 -9.93
CA ALA A 66 -10.12 0.27 -10.76
C ALA A 66 -10.76 -0.78 -11.71
N ILE A 67 -9.94 -1.65 -12.33
CA ILE A 67 -10.41 -2.78 -13.16
C ILE A 67 -11.31 -3.74 -12.37
N LEU A 68 -11.03 -3.92 -11.07
CA LEU A 68 -11.79 -4.81 -10.17
C LEU A 68 -13.00 -4.13 -9.51
N GLY A 69 -13.37 -2.92 -9.95
CA GLY A 69 -14.59 -2.27 -9.52
C GLY A 69 -14.48 -1.43 -8.25
N ALA A 70 -13.29 -0.96 -7.89
CA ALA A 70 -13.18 0.09 -6.88
C ALA A 70 -14.02 1.31 -7.28
N ARG A 71 -14.75 1.90 -6.33
CA ARG A 71 -15.64 3.04 -6.58
C ARG A 71 -14.87 4.31 -6.96
N ALA A 72 -13.74 4.52 -6.33
CA ALA A 72 -12.80 5.59 -6.63
C ALA A 72 -11.39 5.13 -6.25
N VAL A 73 -10.40 5.50 -7.05
CA VAL A 73 -9.00 5.17 -6.81
C VAL A 73 -8.17 6.44 -6.86
N THR A 74 -7.40 6.69 -5.80
CA THR A 74 -6.38 7.75 -5.72
C THR A 74 -5.00 7.11 -5.75
N ALA A 75 -4.16 7.52 -6.68
CA ALA A 75 -2.78 7.05 -6.84
C ALA A 75 -1.81 8.18 -6.49
N VAL A 76 -0.96 7.97 -5.49
CA VAL A 76 0.01 8.95 -4.99
C VAL A 76 1.40 8.53 -5.44
N GLU A 77 2.11 9.40 -6.18
CA GLU A 77 3.45 9.14 -6.68
C GLU A 77 4.27 10.43 -6.69
N ILE A 78 5.52 10.35 -6.27
CA ILE A 78 6.41 11.52 -6.17
C ILE A 78 7.04 11.89 -7.53
N ASP A 79 7.20 10.91 -8.42
CA ASP A 79 7.84 11.12 -9.72
C ASP A 79 6.81 11.52 -10.78
N PRO A 80 6.83 12.78 -11.26
CA PRO A 80 5.86 13.25 -12.25
C PRO A 80 5.95 12.47 -13.58
N ALA A 81 7.13 11.94 -13.95
CA ALA A 81 7.27 11.16 -15.16
C ALA A 81 6.55 9.81 -15.07
N LEU A 82 6.53 9.20 -13.88
CA LEU A 82 5.76 7.97 -13.65
C LEU A 82 4.26 8.25 -13.58
N VAL A 83 3.84 9.39 -13.01
CA VAL A 83 2.45 9.82 -13.01
C VAL A 83 1.90 9.95 -14.43
N GLU A 84 2.64 10.58 -15.35
CA GLU A 84 2.19 10.70 -16.75
C GLU A 84 2.08 9.35 -17.44
N ARG A 85 3.00 8.44 -17.20
CA ARG A 85 2.92 7.06 -17.71
C ARG A 85 1.74 6.29 -17.13
N ALA A 86 1.46 6.47 -15.84
CA ALA A 86 0.33 5.84 -15.16
C ALA A 86 -1.00 6.38 -15.72
N ARG A 87 -1.11 7.69 -15.99
CA ARG A 87 -2.28 8.31 -16.66
C ARG A 87 -2.52 7.69 -18.04
N GLU A 88 -1.45 7.54 -18.83
CA GLU A 88 -1.53 6.90 -20.14
C GLU A 88 -1.96 5.43 -20.03
N ALA A 89 -1.41 4.68 -19.06
CA ALA A 89 -1.77 3.30 -18.82
C ALA A 89 -3.23 3.15 -18.39
N ALA A 90 -3.75 4.05 -17.52
CA ALA A 90 -5.15 4.06 -17.10
C ALA A 90 -6.09 4.33 -18.27
N ARG A 91 -5.77 5.30 -19.14
CA ARG A 91 -6.54 5.57 -20.38
C ARG A 91 -6.57 4.36 -21.30
N LYS A 92 -5.43 3.68 -21.51
CA LYS A 92 -5.36 2.45 -22.33
C LYS A 92 -6.14 1.28 -21.72
N ALA A 93 -6.20 1.22 -20.38
CA ALA A 93 -6.98 0.22 -19.67
C ALA A 93 -8.48 0.51 -19.62
N GLY A 94 -8.90 1.73 -20.00
CA GLY A 94 -10.29 2.18 -19.99
C GLY A 94 -10.84 2.35 -18.58
N VAL A 95 -10.01 2.82 -17.63
CA VAL A 95 -10.41 3.05 -16.24
C VAL A 95 -10.04 4.46 -15.76
N GLU A 96 -10.79 4.96 -14.78
CA GLU A 96 -10.53 6.24 -14.14
C GLU A 96 -9.74 6.04 -12.86
N VAL A 97 -8.65 6.82 -12.72
CA VAL A 97 -7.81 6.89 -11.52
C VAL A 97 -7.43 8.36 -11.30
N SER A 98 -7.59 8.86 -10.10
CA SER A 98 -7.08 10.17 -9.69
C SER A 98 -5.61 10.07 -9.35
N PHE A 99 -4.75 10.86 -9.97
CA PHE A 99 -3.31 10.84 -9.74
C PHE A 99 -2.84 12.12 -9.07
N GLU A 100 -2.15 11.98 -7.93
CA GLU A 100 -1.52 13.05 -7.18
C GLU A 100 0.01 12.97 -7.31
N THR A 101 0.64 14.05 -7.79
CA THR A 101 2.10 14.14 -7.86
C THR A 101 2.64 14.70 -6.57
N ARG A 102 2.91 13.84 -5.58
CA ARG A 102 3.45 14.22 -4.27
C ARG A 102 4.05 13.02 -3.53
N GLY A 103 4.86 13.32 -2.52
CA GLY A 103 5.33 12.28 -1.59
C GLY A 103 4.22 11.78 -0.67
N VAL A 104 4.38 10.56 -0.17
CA VAL A 104 3.40 9.92 0.74
C VAL A 104 3.48 10.44 2.17
N ALA A 105 4.59 11.07 2.56
CA ALA A 105 4.74 11.63 3.90
C ALA A 105 3.65 12.67 4.19
N GLY A 106 2.90 12.46 5.27
CA GLY A 106 1.78 13.33 5.65
C GLY A 106 0.53 13.18 4.79
N TRP A 107 0.46 12.20 3.87
CA TRP A 107 -0.79 11.88 3.19
C TRP A 107 -1.73 11.16 4.17
N CYS A 108 -2.93 11.69 4.35
CA CYS A 108 -3.87 11.23 5.37
C CYS A 108 -5.34 11.29 4.92
N GLU A 109 -5.60 11.39 3.62
CA GLU A 109 -6.96 11.44 3.12
C GLU A 109 -7.69 10.11 3.41
N PRO A 110 -8.85 10.14 4.08
CA PRO A 110 -9.52 8.93 4.50
C PRO A 110 -10.04 8.12 3.32
N VAL A 111 -9.63 6.85 3.24
CA VAL A 111 -10.11 5.87 2.25
C VAL A 111 -10.52 4.58 2.93
N ASP A 112 -11.32 3.76 2.24
CA ASP A 112 -11.67 2.44 2.78
C ASP A 112 -10.44 1.54 2.86
N THR A 113 -9.67 1.45 1.77
CA THR A 113 -8.54 0.52 1.65
C THR A 113 -7.31 1.22 1.08
N VAL A 114 -6.15 0.89 1.63
CA VAL A 114 -4.86 1.26 1.05
C VAL A 114 -4.20 0.01 0.46
N VAL A 115 -3.69 0.14 -0.76
CA VAL A 115 -2.81 -0.82 -1.40
C VAL A 115 -1.45 -0.18 -1.63
N MET A 116 -0.34 -0.92 -1.49
CA MET A 116 0.98 -0.34 -1.73
C MET A 116 2.06 -1.39 -2.00
N ASN A 117 3.04 -0.97 -2.78
CA ASN A 117 4.33 -1.64 -2.95
C ASN A 117 5.44 -0.67 -2.53
N PRO A 118 5.66 -0.47 -1.22
CA PRO A 118 6.60 0.53 -0.72
C PRO A 118 8.05 0.17 -1.07
N PRO A 119 8.99 1.13 -1.01
CA PRO A 119 10.41 0.83 -1.12
C PRO A 119 10.82 -0.17 -0.04
N PHE A 120 11.72 -1.10 -0.38
CA PHE A 120 12.11 -2.17 0.53
C PHE A 120 13.26 -1.79 1.49
N GLY A 121 13.74 -0.53 1.43
CA GLY A 121 14.81 -0.05 2.29
C GLY A 121 16.21 -0.56 1.90
N ALA A 122 16.38 -1.00 0.64
CA ALA A 122 17.66 -1.47 0.14
C ALA A 122 18.70 -0.35 0.00
N GLN A 123 18.27 0.87 -0.27
CA GLN A 123 19.11 2.06 -0.39
C GLN A 123 19.13 2.88 0.91
N PHE A 124 17.94 3.07 1.50
CA PHE A 124 17.78 3.86 2.73
C PHE A 124 17.02 3.04 3.76
N ARG A 125 17.68 2.77 4.87
CA ARG A 125 17.06 2.04 5.98
C ARG A 125 15.77 2.75 6.44
N HIS A 126 14.67 2.02 6.55
CA HIS A 126 13.34 2.53 6.92
C HIS A 126 12.70 3.49 5.91
N ALA A 127 13.05 3.42 4.62
CA ALA A 127 12.38 4.17 3.56
C ALA A 127 10.87 3.85 3.44
N ASP A 128 10.46 2.68 3.91
CA ASP A 128 9.08 2.21 3.96
C ASP A 128 8.24 2.81 5.12
N ARG A 129 8.88 3.33 6.19
CA ARG A 129 8.17 3.85 7.38
C ARG A 129 7.14 4.93 7.06
N PRO A 130 7.41 5.97 6.22
CA PRO A 130 6.41 6.97 5.85
C PRO A 130 5.19 6.37 5.17
N PHE A 131 5.38 5.31 4.36
CA PHE A 131 4.31 4.59 3.67
C PHE A 131 3.38 3.88 4.66
N TRP A 132 3.96 3.12 5.60
CA TRP A 132 3.19 2.45 6.63
C TRP A 132 2.44 3.44 7.52
N THR A 133 3.07 4.56 7.91
CA THR A 133 2.42 5.60 8.70
C THR A 133 1.24 6.21 7.95
N ALA A 134 1.42 6.61 6.69
CA ALA A 134 0.34 7.16 5.86
C ALA A 134 -0.80 6.15 5.66
N ALA A 135 -0.45 4.90 5.32
CA ALA A 135 -1.43 3.84 5.10
C ALA A 135 -2.30 3.56 6.33
N LEU A 136 -1.68 3.42 7.51
CA LEU A 136 -2.38 3.13 8.77
C LEU A 136 -3.20 4.33 9.28
N THR A 137 -2.81 5.56 8.91
CA THR A 137 -3.56 6.78 9.24
C THR A 137 -4.79 6.95 8.35
N ALA A 138 -4.64 6.66 7.05
CA ALA A 138 -5.66 6.94 6.04
C ALA A 138 -6.70 5.81 5.91
N ALA A 139 -6.29 4.55 6.07
CA ALA A 139 -7.18 3.41 5.89
C ALA A 139 -8.24 3.33 6.99
N ARG A 140 -9.48 3.11 6.60
CA ARG A 140 -10.63 2.89 7.51
C ARG A 140 -10.96 1.41 7.71
N ARG A 141 -10.57 0.55 6.76
CA ARG A 141 -10.90 -0.88 6.75
C ARG A 141 -9.66 -1.75 6.70
N ALA A 142 -8.81 -1.58 5.70
CA ALA A 142 -7.70 -2.49 5.47
C ALA A 142 -6.50 -1.84 4.78
N VAL A 143 -5.32 -2.41 5.01
CA VAL A 143 -4.08 -2.12 4.26
C VAL A 143 -3.57 -3.42 3.67
N TYR A 144 -3.31 -3.43 2.37
CA TYR A 144 -2.68 -4.52 1.64
C TYR A 144 -1.33 -4.06 1.09
N ALA A 145 -0.25 -4.72 1.48
CA ALA A 145 1.09 -4.26 1.15
C ALA A 145 2.07 -5.41 0.92
N PHE A 146 3.13 -5.10 0.19
CA PHE A 146 4.32 -5.95 0.12
C PHE A 146 5.37 -5.47 1.12
N ALA A 147 6.10 -6.41 1.72
CA ALA A 147 7.27 -6.11 2.54
C ALA A 147 8.27 -7.26 2.48
N LEU A 148 9.56 -6.96 2.67
CA LEU A 148 10.58 -7.99 2.83
C LEU A 148 10.30 -8.85 4.06
N ALA A 149 10.67 -10.13 4.00
CA ALA A 149 10.58 -11.04 5.13
C ALA A 149 11.35 -10.52 6.37
N ASP A 150 12.48 -9.84 6.16
CA ASP A 150 13.27 -9.23 7.22
C ASP A 150 12.54 -8.07 7.93
N SER A 151 11.53 -7.48 7.30
CA SER A 151 10.71 -6.40 7.87
C SER A 151 9.55 -6.90 8.74
N ARG A 152 9.36 -8.21 8.91
CA ARG A 152 8.20 -8.81 9.62
C ARG A 152 7.99 -8.22 11.03
N ALA A 153 9.04 -8.12 11.81
CA ALA A 153 8.97 -7.59 13.17
C ALA A 153 8.57 -6.09 13.17
N PHE A 154 9.12 -5.32 12.24
CA PHE A 154 8.80 -3.90 12.08
C PHE A 154 7.34 -3.69 11.68
N VAL A 155 6.85 -4.42 10.64
CA VAL A 155 5.46 -4.29 10.18
C VAL A 155 4.47 -4.68 11.26
N ALA A 156 4.73 -5.79 11.98
CA ALA A 156 3.88 -6.21 13.10
C ALA A 156 3.86 -5.19 14.25
N ALA A 157 5.00 -4.54 14.54
CA ALA A 157 5.09 -3.53 15.58
C ALA A 157 4.30 -2.26 15.22
N ILE A 158 4.50 -1.71 14.00
CA ILE A 158 3.82 -0.48 13.56
C ILE A 158 2.30 -0.70 13.41
N ALA A 159 1.86 -1.88 12.97
CA ALA A 159 0.46 -2.25 12.91
C ALA A 159 -0.16 -2.25 14.31
N ARG A 160 0.50 -2.89 15.29
CA ARG A 160 0.05 -2.93 16.68
C ARG A 160 -0.02 -1.54 17.31
N GLU A 161 0.98 -0.69 17.09
CA GLU A 161 1.01 0.70 17.57
C GLU A 161 -0.17 1.51 17.04
N ALA A 162 -0.55 1.29 15.78
CA ALA A 162 -1.71 1.92 15.15
C ALA A 162 -3.05 1.27 15.53
N GLY A 163 -3.06 0.21 16.33
CA GLY A 163 -4.27 -0.54 16.69
C GLY A 163 -4.83 -1.42 15.56
N ALA A 164 -4.04 -1.65 14.52
CA ALA A 164 -4.40 -2.56 13.44
C ALA A 164 -4.05 -4.01 13.80
N GLN A 165 -4.79 -4.95 13.23
CA GLN A 165 -4.58 -6.40 13.40
C GLN A 165 -3.99 -6.99 12.12
N VAL A 166 -3.07 -7.93 12.27
CA VAL A 166 -2.59 -8.73 11.14
C VAL A 166 -3.66 -9.79 10.83
N ASP A 167 -4.39 -9.58 9.74
CA ASP A 167 -5.44 -10.50 9.27
C ASP A 167 -4.83 -11.68 8.50
N ALA A 168 -3.89 -11.38 7.60
CA ALA A 168 -3.12 -12.40 6.89
C ALA A 168 -1.70 -11.90 6.56
N ARG A 169 -0.77 -12.84 6.49
CA ARG A 169 0.58 -12.66 5.96
C ARG A 169 0.99 -13.94 5.25
N ARG A 170 1.40 -13.83 3.98
CA ARG A 170 1.86 -14.99 3.22
C ARG A 170 3.06 -14.64 2.35
N PRO A 171 4.07 -15.51 2.25
CA PRO A 171 5.15 -15.35 1.29
C PRO A 171 4.60 -15.45 -0.13
N ILE A 172 5.18 -14.67 -1.04
CA ILE A 172 4.82 -14.67 -2.45
C ILE A 172 6.07 -14.82 -3.32
N PRO A 173 5.96 -15.47 -4.49
CA PRO A 173 7.04 -15.50 -5.46
C PRO A 173 7.37 -14.07 -5.93
N TRP A 174 8.64 -13.66 -5.78
CA TRP A 174 9.10 -12.36 -6.24
C TRP A 174 10.28 -12.51 -7.18
N SER A 175 10.08 -12.18 -8.44
CA SER A 175 11.12 -12.17 -9.46
C SER A 175 11.59 -10.74 -9.71
N LEU A 176 12.85 -10.45 -9.43
CA LEU A 176 13.43 -9.16 -9.82
C LEU A 176 13.67 -9.14 -11.33
N PRO A 177 13.30 -8.05 -12.03
CA PRO A 177 13.71 -7.87 -13.43
C PRO A 177 15.23 -7.86 -13.57
N ARG A 178 15.76 -8.35 -14.70
CA ARG A 178 17.20 -8.40 -15.00
C ARG A 178 17.89 -7.03 -15.21
N THR A 179 17.37 -5.96 -14.70
CA THR A 179 17.83 -4.58 -14.94
C THR A 179 19.15 -4.23 -14.24
N PHE A 180 19.72 -5.12 -13.44
CA PHE A 180 21.01 -4.90 -12.77
C PHE A 180 22.13 -5.76 -13.41
N ALA A 181 22.61 -5.33 -14.57
CA ALA A 181 23.61 -6.05 -15.38
C ALA A 181 25.01 -6.21 -14.74
N HIS A 182 25.23 -5.77 -13.50
CA HIS A 182 26.53 -5.82 -12.85
C HIS A 182 26.66 -6.79 -11.67
N HIS A 183 25.59 -7.53 -11.32
CA HIS A 183 25.69 -8.61 -10.34
C HIS A 183 25.65 -9.98 -11.01
N VAL A 184 26.82 -10.40 -11.54
CA VAL A 184 27.07 -11.73 -12.17
C VAL A 184 27.12 -12.85 -11.14
N ARG A 185 26.90 -12.61 -9.85
CA ARG A 185 26.90 -13.65 -8.81
C ARG A 185 25.64 -13.59 -7.96
N GLU A 186 24.91 -14.73 -8.03
CA GLU A 186 23.76 -15.11 -7.22
C GLU A 186 22.45 -14.35 -7.48
N ARG A 187 21.48 -15.10 -8.06
CA ARG A 187 20.06 -14.79 -7.90
C ARG A 187 19.75 -14.85 -6.40
N ARG A 188 19.88 -13.74 -5.68
CA ARG A 188 19.25 -13.64 -4.37
C ARG A 188 17.75 -13.57 -4.61
N SER A 189 17.08 -14.70 -4.41
CA SER A 189 15.64 -14.69 -4.23
C SER A 189 15.37 -13.86 -3.00
N ILE A 190 14.80 -12.67 -3.18
CA ILE A 190 14.31 -11.89 -2.04
C ILE A 190 12.99 -12.52 -1.60
N GLU A 191 12.87 -12.79 -0.32
CA GLU A 191 11.61 -13.24 0.25
C GLU A 191 10.73 -12.01 0.50
N VAL A 192 9.59 -11.96 -0.16
CA VAL A 192 8.59 -10.90 -0.01
C VAL A 192 7.31 -11.51 0.54
N ASP A 193 6.75 -10.86 1.53
CA ASP A 193 5.44 -11.20 2.07
C ASP A 193 4.36 -10.23 1.54
N LEU A 194 3.19 -10.77 1.25
CA LEU A 194 1.96 -10.02 1.13
C LEU A 194 1.33 -9.93 2.51
N TRP A 195 1.07 -8.70 2.95
CA TRP A 195 0.41 -8.39 4.20
C TRP A 195 -1.02 -7.91 3.97
N ALA A 196 -1.94 -8.38 4.79
CA ALA A 196 -3.28 -7.83 4.95
C ALA A 196 -3.46 -7.41 6.40
N LEU A 197 -3.65 -6.12 6.62
CA LEU A 197 -3.90 -5.55 7.94
C LEU A 197 -5.34 -5.07 8.01
N ARG A 198 -6.04 -5.42 9.09
CA ARG A 198 -7.38 -4.95 9.39
C ARG A 198 -7.30 -3.76 10.33
N ILE A 199 -7.92 -2.65 9.93
CA ILE A 199 -8.03 -1.48 10.80
C ILE A 199 -9.18 -1.73 11.78
N GLY A 200 -8.88 -1.72 13.08
CA GLY A 200 -9.89 -1.79 14.12
C GLY A 200 -10.82 -0.57 14.08
N ALA A 201 -12.06 -0.72 14.57
CA ALA A 201 -12.91 0.42 14.80
C ALA A 201 -12.13 1.46 15.66
N PRO A 202 -12.21 2.78 15.35
CA PRO A 202 -11.50 3.78 16.14
C PRO A 202 -11.83 3.55 17.62
N ARG A 203 -10.81 3.35 18.45
CA ARG A 203 -10.99 3.34 19.89
C ARG A 203 -11.69 4.67 20.23
N ALA A 204 -12.94 4.58 20.70
CA ALA A 204 -13.63 5.74 21.23
C ALA A 204 -12.67 6.39 22.23
N MET A 205 -12.22 7.62 21.96
CA MET A 205 -11.43 8.38 22.92
C MET A 205 -12.20 8.35 24.23
N ALA A 206 -11.63 7.69 25.24
CA ALA A 206 -12.19 7.74 26.57
C ALA A 206 -12.31 9.23 26.93
N ARG A 207 -13.53 9.72 26.95
CA ARG A 207 -13.81 11.06 27.44
C ARG A 207 -13.35 11.04 28.90
N SER A 208 -12.22 11.71 29.18
CA SER A 208 -11.82 12.02 30.52
C SER A 208 -12.94 12.85 31.14
N GLY A 209 -13.78 12.22 31.91
CA GLY A 209 -14.82 12.90 32.68
C GLY A 209 -14.18 13.89 33.63
N PRO A 210 -14.80 15.07 33.84
CA PRO A 210 -14.28 16.03 34.79
C PRO A 210 -14.36 15.45 36.20
N HIS A 211 -13.20 15.26 36.84
CA HIS A 211 -13.13 15.01 38.27
C HIS A 211 -13.69 16.23 39.00
N GLY A 212 -14.98 16.22 39.30
CA GLY A 212 -15.59 17.07 40.28
C GLY A 212 -15.05 16.69 41.67
N ARG A 213 -14.06 17.39 42.14
CA ARG A 213 -13.67 17.34 43.58
C ARG A 213 -14.74 18.09 44.33
N HIS A 214 -15.64 17.36 45.00
CA HIS A 214 -16.53 17.89 45.99
C HIS A 214 -15.72 18.06 47.29
N LEU A 215 -15.44 19.29 47.68
CA LEU A 215 -14.90 19.63 48.99
C LEU A 215 -16.05 19.61 50.00
N PRO A 216 -15.94 18.95 51.12
CA PRO A 216 -16.95 19.03 52.18
C PRO A 216 -16.74 20.34 52.96
N SER A 217 -17.82 21.16 53.04
CA SER A 217 -17.94 22.29 53.93
C SER A 217 -17.95 21.86 55.38
N ARG A 218 -17.07 22.40 56.20
CA ARG A 218 -17.12 22.28 57.67
C ARG A 218 -18.23 23.21 58.21
N PRO A 219 -19.02 22.75 59.20
CA PRO A 219 -19.89 23.64 59.99
C PRO A 219 -19.10 24.30 61.13
N VAL A 220 -19.47 25.53 61.46
CA VAL A 220 -19.10 26.28 62.66
C VAL A 220 -19.96 25.80 63.80
#